data_5f3b90bb41a4af55c8b68954d8b7ccd8
#
_entry.id   5f3b90bb41a4af55c8b68954d8b7ccd8
#
_cell.length_a   1.000
_cell.length_b   1.000
_cell.length_c   1.000
_cell.angle_alpha   90.00
_cell.angle_beta   90.00
_cell.angle_gamma   90.00
#
_symmetry.space_group_name_H-M   'P 1'
#
loop_
_entity.id
_entity.type
_entity.pdbx_description
1 polymer ?
#
loop_
_entity_poly.entity_id
_entity_poly.type
_entity_poly.pdbx_seq_one_letter_code
_entity_poly.pdbx_strand_id
1 'polypeptide(L)'
;LHGREVFIDEFDTFNAPKKRLMGAMLAALPTVTVALCDDGAPMVPGDMGLFSGAKQVAAQLRQLARKSGTEVHAPELLRRDLRHKDAPGLAAVTRLLEGGSAEETQAPEVRLFPAASREEEARCAAAAIRRLMRQGVRCGKIAVVCRDIAKYRAAVRYEFRMADIPLYCDEPTTPEFSAPATAVRALLALLRGAD
;
A
#
# COMPACT_ATOMS: atom_id res chain seq x y z
N LEU A 1 -5.51 -4.70 30.63
CA LEU A 1 -5.79 -5.22 29.27
C LEU A 1 -6.26 -6.70 29.29
N HIS A 2 -6.56 -7.26 30.47
CA HIS A 2 -7.03 -8.63 30.58
C HIS A 2 -8.32 -8.85 29.77
N GLY A 3 -8.32 -9.91 28.93
CA GLY A 3 -9.48 -10.32 28.11
C GLY A 3 -9.64 -9.59 26.77
N ARG A 4 -8.66 -8.82 26.30
CA ARG A 4 -8.70 -8.17 24.99
C ARG A 4 -7.87 -8.95 23.99
N GLU A 5 -8.46 -9.20 22.83
CA GLU A 5 -7.78 -9.69 21.65
C GLU A 5 -7.40 -8.51 20.74
N VAL A 6 -6.23 -8.59 20.09
CA VAL A 6 -5.75 -7.54 19.18
C VAL A 6 -5.50 -8.16 17.83
N PHE A 7 -6.06 -7.54 16.80
CA PHE A 7 -5.86 -7.87 15.40
C PHE A 7 -4.97 -6.82 14.75
N ILE A 8 -3.97 -7.28 14.01
CA ILE A 8 -2.99 -6.43 13.31
C ILE A 8 -2.98 -6.85 11.85
N ASP A 9 -3.17 -5.89 10.96
CA ASP A 9 -3.24 -6.12 9.52
C ASP A 9 -2.36 -5.12 8.75
N GLU A 10 -2.01 -5.42 7.51
CA GLU A 10 -1.27 -4.56 6.56
C GLU A 10 0.15 -4.16 6.99
N PHE A 11 0.84 -5.00 7.76
CA PHE A 11 2.25 -4.77 8.07
C PHE A 11 3.16 -5.58 7.16
N ASP A 12 3.84 -4.93 6.24
CA ASP A 12 4.85 -5.50 5.35
C ASP A 12 6.29 -5.32 5.88
N THR A 13 6.48 -4.39 6.83
CA THR A 13 7.79 -4.09 7.41
C THR A 13 7.70 -3.77 8.91
N PHE A 14 8.74 -4.17 9.66
CA PHE A 14 8.88 -3.85 11.08
C PHE A 14 10.16 -3.07 11.34
N ASN A 15 10.04 -1.77 11.61
CA ASN A 15 11.11 -0.95 12.15
C ASN A 15 11.29 -1.17 13.66
N ALA A 16 12.35 -0.61 14.24
CA ALA A 16 12.68 -0.81 15.66
C ALA A 16 11.56 -0.38 16.63
N PRO A 17 10.87 0.76 16.44
CA PRO A 17 9.70 1.12 17.27
C PRO A 17 8.55 0.11 17.17
N LYS A 18 8.19 -0.33 15.96
CA LYS A 18 7.14 -1.34 15.76
C LYS A 18 7.50 -2.66 16.44
N LYS A 19 8.76 -3.11 16.34
CA LYS A 19 9.24 -4.32 17.03
C LYS A 19 9.13 -4.22 18.55
N ARG A 20 9.48 -3.07 19.14
CA ARG A 20 9.33 -2.85 20.59
C ARG A 20 7.86 -2.88 21.02
N LEU A 21 6.98 -2.22 20.25
CA LEU A 21 5.55 -2.24 20.53
C LEU A 21 4.99 -3.68 20.44
N MET A 22 5.33 -4.42 19.39
CA MET A 22 4.91 -5.81 19.24
C MET A 22 5.40 -6.70 20.39
N GLY A 23 6.65 -6.55 20.81
CA GLY A 23 7.19 -7.28 21.97
C GLY A 23 6.41 -6.99 23.26
N ALA A 24 6.06 -5.73 23.50
CA ALA A 24 5.24 -5.33 24.65
C ALA A 24 3.81 -5.89 24.56
N MET A 25 3.21 -5.90 23.35
CA MET A 25 1.87 -6.46 23.14
C MET A 25 1.86 -7.97 23.37
N LEU A 26 2.84 -8.70 22.83
CA LEU A 26 2.97 -10.15 23.03
C LEU A 26 3.17 -10.54 24.49
N ALA A 27 3.85 -9.69 25.29
CA ALA A 27 4.05 -9.92 26.71
C ALA A 27 2.81 -9.58 27.58
N ALA A 28 1.97 -8.65 27.12
CA ALA A 28 0.88 -8.08 27.94
C ALA A 28 -0.52 -8.55 27.55
N LEU A 29 -0.71 -9.08 26.36
CA LEU A 29 -2.03 -9.45 25.81
C LEU A 29 -2.21 -10.97 25.75
N PRO A 30 -3.42 -11.47 26.05
CA PRO A 30 -3.71 -12.91 26.00
C PRO A 30 -3.68 -13.45 24.57
N THR A 31 -4.11 -12.64 23.59
CA THR A 31 -4.16 -13.05 22.19
C THR A 31 -3.79 -11.89 21.27
N VAL A 32 -2.89 -12.15 20.33
CA VAL A 32 -2.53 -11.23 19.23
C VAL A 32 -2.59 -11.99 17.93
N THR A 33 -3.48 -11.56 17.03
CA THR A 33 -3.64 -12.13 15.69
C THR A 33 -3.03 -11.19 14.66
N VAL A 34 -2.14 -11.69 13.83
CA VAL A 34 -1.46 -10.89 12.79
C VAL A 34 -1.78 -11.47 11.42
N ALA A 35 -2.39 -10.65 10.56
CA ALA A 35 -2.61 -10.98 9.15
C ALA A 35 -1.42 -10.49 8.30
N LEU A 36 -0.95 -11.36 7.41
CA LEU A 36 0.14 -11.06 6.47
C LEU A 36 -0.23 -11.57 5.08
N CYS A 37 0.14 -10.82 4.04
CA CYS A 37 0.03 -11.30 2.66
C CYS A 37 1.17 -12.28 2.37
N ASP A 38 0.85 -13.56 2.20
CA ASP A 38 1.80 -14.65 2.01
C ASP A 38 1.20 -15.73 1.09
N ASP A 39 2.04 -16.43 0.35
CA ASP A 39 1.65 -17.55 -0.51
C ASP A 39 1.57 -18.89 0.26
N GLY A 40 1.96 -18.90 1.53
CA GLY A 40 2.04 -20.09 2.37
C GLY A 40 3.24 -20.98 2.08
N ALA A 41 4.11 -20.61 1.15
CA ALA A 41 5.34 -21.34 0.89
C ALA A 41 6.41 -21.05 1.97
N PRO A 42 7.29 -21.99 2.29
CA PRO A 42 8.36 -21.77 3.26
C PRO A 42 9.32 -20.66 2.80
N MET A 43 9.86 -19.92 3.76
CA MET A 43 10.88 -18.92 3.48
C MET A 43 12.18 -19.60 3.01
N VAL A 44 12.69 -19.19 1.87
CA VAL A 44 13.98 -19.63 1.33
C VAL A 44 15.02 -18.52 1.57
N PRO A 45 16.25 -18.83 2.04
CA PRO A 45 17.30 -17.85 2.18
C PRO A 45 17.63 -17.19 0.83
N GLY A 46 17.68 -15.85 0.81
CA GLY A 46 17.93 -15.07 -0.42
C GLY A 46 16.70 -14.91 -1.34
N ASP A 47 15.51 -15.32 -0.90
CA ASP A 47 14.27 -15.09 -1.64
C ASP A 47 14.01 -13.59 -1.81
N MET A 48 13.85 -13.17 -3.07
CA MET A 48 13.50 -11.81 -3.50
C MET A 48 12.08 -11.76 -4.09
N GLY A 49 11.29 -12.82 -3.89
CA GLY A 49 9.92 -12.92 -4.37
C GLY A 49 8.97 -11.90 -3.75
N LEU A 50 7.79 -11.82 -4.31
CA LEU A 50 6.74 -10.87 -3.94
C LEU A 50 6.42 -10.90 -2.44
N PHE A 51 6.42 -12.08 -1.82
CA PHE A 51 6.06 -12.29 -0.42
C PHE A 51 7.26 -12.37 0.53
N SER A 52 8.49 -12.16 0.04
CA SER A 52 9.72 -12.27 0.86
C SER A 52 9.70 -11.35 2.09
N GLY A 53 9.18 -10.13 1.95
CA GLY A 53 9.01 -9.18 3.07
C GLY A 53 8.07 -9.71 4.15
N ALA A 54 6.89 -10.21 3.76
CA ALA A 54 5.91 -10.78 4.69
C ALA A 54 6.47 -12.02 5.41
N LYS A 55 7.18 -12.89 4.70
CA LYS A 55 7.86 -14.06 5.28
C LYS A 55 8.91 -13.67 6.31
N GLN A 56 9.69 -12.61 6.02
CA GLN A 56 10.66 -12.05 6.97
C GLN A 56 9.97 -11.49 8.23
N VAL A 57 8.87 -10.76 8.04
CA VAL A 57 8.05 -10.26 9.16
C VAL A 57 7.51 -11.41 10.00
N ALA A 58 6.96 -12.45 9.39
CA ALA A 58 6.49 -13.64 10.09
C ALA A 58 7.60 -14.32 10.92
N ALA A 59 8.79 -14.44 10.35
CA ALA A 59 9.95 -15.00 11.07
C ALA A 59 10.37 -14.15 12.28
N GLN A 60 10.38 -12.81 12.11
CA GLN A 60 10.69 -11.88 13.19
C GLN A 60 9.63 -11.92 14.30
N LEU A 61 8.35 -12.02 13.97
CA LEU A 61 7.27 -12.15 14.95
C LEU A 61 7.38 -13.44 15.75
N ARG A 62 7.64 -14.57 15.09
CA ARG A 62 7.90 -15.85 15.77
C ARG A 62 9.09 -15.76 16.72
N GLN A 63 10.15 -15.06 16.32
CA GLN A 63 11.31 -14.84 17.20
C GLN A 63 10.97 -13.97 18.42
N LEU A 64 10.18 -12.91 18.23
CA LEU A 64 9.70 -12.06 19.31
C LEU A 64 8.81 -12.83 20.29
N ALA A 65 7.87 -13.63 19.78
CA ALA A 65 6.98 -14.45 20.58
C ALA A 65 7.78 -15.44 21.44
N ARG A 66 8.78 -16.13 20.87
CA ARG A 66 9.67 -17.02 21.62
C ARG A 66 10.41 -16.28 22.77
N LYS A 67 10.91 -15.07 22.50
CA LYS A 67 11.58 -14.24 23.52
C LYS A 67 10.63 -13.80 24.64
N SER A 68 9.36 -13.61 24.35
CA SER A 68 8.32 -13.23 25.30
C SER A 68 7.68 -14.43 26.01
N GLY A 69 8.09 -15.67 25.70
CA GLY A 69 7.46 -16.89 26.21
C GLY A 69 6.03 -17.09 25.72
N THR A 70 5.65 -16.47 24.61
CA THR A 70 4.31 -16.53 24.04
C THR A 70 4.20 -17.73 23.11
N GLU A 71 3.13 -18.51 23.25
CA GLU A 71 2.82 -19.62 22.35
C GLU A 71 2.45 -19.10 20.96
N VAL A 72 2.94 -19.76 19.92
CA VAL A 72 2.62 -19.43 18.53
C VAL A 72 1.81 -20.57 17.93
N HIS A 73 0.58 -20.29 17.59
CA HIS A 73 -0.31 -21.25 16.93
C HIS A 73 0.08 -21.44 15.45
N ALA A 74 -0.40 -22.54 14.87
CA ALA A 74 -0.25 -22.78 13.44
C ALA A 74 -0.95 -21.67 12.64
N PRO A 75 -0.35 -21.20 11.53
CA PRO A 75 -0.97 -20.16 10.72
C PRO A 75 -2.23 -20.70 10.02
N GLU A 76 -3.27 -19.88 9.97
CA GLU A 76 -4.45 -20.10 9.17
C GLU A 76 -4.23 -19.52 7.77
N LEU A 77 -4.37 -20.35 6.74
CA LEU A 77 -4.21 -19.92 5.34
C LEU A 77 -5.57 -19.60 4.72
N LEU A 78 -5.81 -18.32 4.47
CA LEU A 78 -7.02 -17.83 3.80
C LEU A 78 -6.88 -18.01 2.29
N ARG A 79 -7.23 -19.19 1.76
CA ARG A 79 -7.06 -19.55 0.35
C ARG A 79 -8.18 -19.06 -0.57
N ARG A 80 -9.24 -18.49 0.00
CA ARG A 80 -10.44 -18.08 -0.73
C ARG A 80 -10.31 -16.64 -1.21
N ASP A 81 -10.18 -16.43 -2.50
CA ASP A 81 -10.22 -15.10 -3.10
C ASP A 81 -11.66 -14.55 -3.10
N LEU A 82 -12.00 -13.85 -2.03
CA LEU A 82 -13.29 -13.17 -1.91
C LEU A 82 -13.30 -11.78 -2.55
N ARG A 83 -12.12 -11.19 -2.74
CA ARG A 83 -11.97 -9.84 -3.30
C ARG A 83 -12.35 -9.81 -4.77
N HIS A 84 -11.95 -10.82 -5.53
CA HIS A 84 -12.14 -10.88 -6.97
C HIS A 84 -13.24 -11.85 -7.41
N LYS A 85 -14.15 -12.24 -6.50
CA LYS A 85 -15.23 -13.20 -6.79
C LYS A 85 -16.11 -12.81 -7.99
N ASP A 86 -16.29 -11.50 -8.21
CA ASP A 86 -17.11 -10.93 -9.29
C ASP A 86 -16.24 -10.34 -10.42
N ALA A 87 -14.92 -10.62 -10.44
CA ALA A 87 -13.96 -10.09 -11.39
C ALA A 87 -12.92 -11.16 -11.80
N PRO A 88 -13.32 -12.19 -12.54
CA PRO A 88 -12.46 -13.34 -12.85
C PRO A 88 -11.20 -12.98 -13.63
N GLY A 89 -11.26 -11.99 -14.54
CA GLY A 89 -10.09 -11.49 -15.24
C GLY A 89 -9.09 -10.82 -14.32
N LEU A 90 -9.54 -10.08 -13.31
CA LEU A 90 -8.66 -9.49 -12.32
C LEU A 90 -8.05 -10.56 -11.42
N ALA A 91 -8.81 -11.60 -11.04
CA ALA A 91 -8.29 -12.77 -10.32
C ALA A 91 -7.19 -13.50 -11.11
N ALA A 92 -7.36 -13.64 -12.43
CA ALA A 92 -6.35 -14.23 -13.31
C ALA A 92 -5.06 -13.39 -13.36
N VAL A 93 -5.17 -12.07 -13.51
CA VAL A 93 -4.02 -11.15 -13.48
C VAL A 93 -3.29 -11.22 -12.13
N THR A 94 -4.02 -11.25 -11.03
CA THR A 94 -3.42 -11.38 -9.69
C THR A 94 -2.62 -12.67 -9.57
N ARG A 95 -3.19 -13.81 -9.98
CA ARG A 95 -2.47 -15.10 -9.95
C ARG A 95 -1.19 -15.09 -10.79
N LEU A 96 -1.23 -14.48 -11.98
CA LEU A 96 -0.04 -14.34 -12.84
C LEU A 96 1.04 -13.49 -12.17
N LEU A 97 0.66 -12.39 -11.52
CA LEU A 97 1.59 -11.53 -10.78
C LEU A 97 2.22 -12.24 -9.57
N GLU A 98 1.49 -13.16 -8.96
CA GLU A 98 1.96 -14.00 -7.85
C GLU A 98 2.84 -15.18 -8.31
N GLY A 99 3.15 -15.27 -9.60
CA GLY A 99 3.98 -16.34 -10.18
C GLY A 99 3.23 -17.66 -10.44
N GLY A 100 1.90 -17.64 -10.33
CA GLY A 100 1.04 -18.76 -10.69
C GLY A 100 0.72 -18.81 -12.18
N SER A 101 -0.10 -19.79 -12.56
CA SER A 101 -0.68 -19.89 -13.90
C SER A 101 -2.14 -19.44 -13.89
N ALA A 102 -2.60 -18.86 -14.99
CA ALA A 102 -4.00 -18.59 -15.23
C ALA A 102 -4.40 -19.13 -16.60
N GLU A 103 -5.60 -19.68 -16.67
CA GLU A 103 -6.20 -20.04 -17.95
C GLU A 103 -6.60 -18.79 -18.72
N GLU A 104 -6.59 -18.86 -20.04
CA GLU A 104 -7.08 -17.78 -20.89
C GLU A 104 -8.55 -17.51 -20.56
N THR A 105 -8.85 -16.27 -20.19
CA THR A 105 -10.19 -15.86 -19.80
C THR A 105 -10.51 -14.48 -20.34
N GLN A 106 -11.80 -14.23 -20.57
CA GLN A 106 -12.24 -12.88 -20.87
C GLN A 106 -12.18 -12.00 -19.61
N ALA A 107 -11.52 -10.86 -19.73
CA ALA A 107 -11.26 -9.93 -18.64
C ALA A 107 -11.78 -8.52 -18.99
N PRO A 108 -13.10 -8.30 -19.13
CA PRO A 108 -13.66 -7.01 -19.52
C PRO A 108 -13.35 -5.89 -18.51
N GLU A 109 -13.09 -6.26 -17.28
CA GLU A 109 -12.70 -5.37 -16.18
C GLU A 109 -11.23 -4.93 -16.26
N VAL A 110 -10.39 -5.63 -17.04
CA VAL A 110 -8.97 -5.29 -17.24
C VAL A 110 -8.79 -4.66 -18.60
N ARG A 111 -8.14 -3.50 -18.66
CA ARG A 111 -7.88 -2.78 -19.92
C ARG A 111 -6.44 -2.33 -19.96
N LEU A 112 -5.78 -2.56 -21.08
CA LEU A 112 -4.44 -2.08 -21.37
C LEU A 112 -4.51 -0.95 -22.41
N PHE A 113 -3.90 0.18 -22.10
CA PHE A 113 -3.81 1.33 -22.99
C PHE A 113 -2.34 1.61 -23.29
N PRO A 114 -1.88 1.41 -24.52
CA PRO A 114 -0.57 1.90 -24.93
C PRO A 114 -0.62 3.43 -25.08
N ALA A 115 0.38 4.11 -24.58
CA ALA A 115 0.53 5.55 -24.73
C ALA A 115 1.97 5.91 -25.08
N ALA A 116 2.17 6.96 -25.88
CA ALA A 116 3.48 7.39 -26.34
C ALA A 116 4.20 8.30 -25.33
N SER A 117 3.45 8.89 -24.38
CA SER A 117 4.02 9.79 -23.39
C SER A 117 3.25 9.74 -22.06
N ARG A 118 3.86 10.27 -20.99
CA ARG A 118 3.20 10.38 -19.66
C ARG A 118 1.96 11.28 -19.68
N GLU A 119 1.99 12.31 -20.52
CA GLU A 119 0.86 13.22 -20.72
C GLU A 119 -0.31 12.46 -21.36
N GLU A 120 -0.02 11.61 -22.32
CA GLU A 120 -1.03 10.77 -22.95
C GLU A 120 -1.56 9.70 -21.99
N GLU A 121 -0.71 9.06 -21.18
CA GLU A 121 -1.14 8.16 -20.11
C GLU A 121 -2.07 8.87 -19.13
N ALA A 122 -1.73 10.07 -18.68
CA ALA A 122 -2.55 10.86 -17.77
C ALA A 122 -3.89 11.25 -18.41
N ARG A 123 -3.91 11.59 -19.70
CA ARG A 123 -5.12 11.89 -20.47
C ARG A 123 -6.01 10.66 -20.62
N CYS A 124 -5.44 9.51 -20.93
CA CYS A 124 -6.18 8.24 -21.00
C CYS A 124 -6.80 7.88 -19.64
N ALA A 125 -6.04 8.06 -18.55
CA ALA A 125 -6.54 7.86 -17.20
C ALA A 125 -7.70 8.82 -16.88
N ALA A 126 -7.57 10.12 -17.19
CA ALA A 126 -8.62 11.11 -17.01
C ALA A 126 -9.89 10.75 -17.79
N ALA A 127 -9.76 10.32 -19.04
CA ALA A 127 -10.87 9.90 -19.87
C ALA A 127 -11.58 8.65 -19.28
N ALA A 128 -10.81 7.67 -18.79
CA ALA A 128 -11.34 6.49 -18.14
C ALA A 128 -12.11 6.86 -16.85
N ILE A 129 -11.54 7.72 -16.00
CA ILE A 129 -12.17 8.21 -14.78
C ILE A 129 -13.48 8.95 -15.09
N ARG A 130 -13.47 9.85 -16.05
CA ARG A 130 -14.70 10.57 -16.46
C ARG A 130 -15.82 9.62 -16.93
N ARG A 131 -15.46 8.51 -17.59
CA ARG A 131 -16.43 7.48 -17.97
C ARG A 131 -17.00 6.80 -16.73
N LEU A 132 -16.16 6.40 -15.76
CA LEU A 132 -16.62 5.81 -14.51
C LEU A 132 -17.49 6.76 -13.70
N MET A 133 -17.14 8.04 -13.61
CA MET A 133 -17.95 9.06 -12.94
C MET A 133 -19.35 9.19 -13.58
N ARG A 134 -19.42 9.17 -14.92
CA ARG A 134 -20.73 9.17 -15.63
C ARG A 134 -21.56 7.92 -15.35
N GLN A 135 -20.94 6.82 -14.99
CA GLN A 135 -21.60 5.58 -14.52
C GLN A 135 -21.97 5.62 -13.03
N GLY A 136 -21.74 6.74 -12.35
CA GLY A 136 -22.06 6.92 -10.93
C GLY A 136 -20.96 6.48 -9.96
N VAL A 137 -19.79 6.10 -10.44
CA VAL A 137 -18.66 5.76 -9.53
C VAL A 137 -18.14 7.04 -8.89
N ARG A 138 -18.08 7.08 -7.56
CA ARG A 138 -17.55 8.21 -6.80
C ARG A 138 -16.03 8.29 -6.93
N CYS A 139 -15.47 9.51 -7.10
CA CYS A 139 -14.02 9.73 -7.23
C CYS A 139 -13.21 9.11 -6.07
N GLY A 140 -13.71 9.16 -4.84
CA GLY A 140 -13.06 8.54 -3.68
C GLY A 140 -13.00 6.99 -3.71
N LYS A 141 -13.59 6.34 -4.73
CA LYS A 141 -13.49 4.91 -4.99
C LYS A 141 -12.54 4.59 -6.15
N ILE A 142 -11.89 5.60 -6.72
CA ILE A 142 -10.98 5.46 -7.85
C ILE A 142 -9.57 5.80 -7.37
N ALA A 143 -8.64 4.89 -7.54
CA ALA A 143 -7.22 5.11 -7.29
C ALA A 143 -6.44 5.09 -8.59
N VAL A 144 -5.48 6.00 -8.71
CA VAL A 144 -4.48 6.00 -9.78
C VAL A 144 -3.14 5.75 -9.14
N VAL A 145 -2.48 4.67 -9.56
CA VAL A 145 -1.21 4.24 -8.99
C VAL A 145 -0.13 4.37 -10.04
N CYS A 146 1.00 4.98 -9.68
CA CYS A 146 2.19 5.02 -10.51
C CYS A 146 3.44 4.77 -9.66
N ARG A 147 4.50 4.28 -10.28
CA ARG A 147 5.74 3.93 -9.58
C ARG A 147 6.46 5.16 -9.02
N ASP A 148 6.38 6.29 -9.71
CA ASP A 148 7.10 7.52 -9.37
C ASP A 148 6.19 8.73 -9.64
N ILE A 149 5.50 9.18 -8.60
CA ILE A 149 4.54 10.27 -8.69
C ILE A 149 5.21 11.59 -9.12
N ALA A 150 6.47 11.81 -8.78
CA ALA A 150 7.18 13.04 -9.13
C ALA A 150 7.27 13.24 -10.65
N LYS A 151 7.41 12.14 -11.40
CA LYS A 151 7.48 12.17 -12.86
C LYS A 151 6.12 12.39 -13.55
N TYR A 152 5.02 12.04 -12.89
CA TYR A 152 3.66 12.13 -13.42
C TYR A 152 2.91 13.37 -12.93
N ARG A 153 3.38 14.00 -11.85
CA ARG A 153 2.70 15.09 -11.15
C ARG A 153 2.16 16.17 -12.06
N ALA A 154 3.00 16.70 -12.95
CA ALA A 154 2.62 17.79 -13.84
C ALA A 154 1.51 17.37 -14.80
N ALA A 155 1.70 16.22 -15.46
CA ALA A 155 0.75 15.66 -16.43
C ALA A 155 -0.59 15.32 -15.75
N VAL A 156 -0.57 14.61 -14.63
CA VAL A 156 -1.79 14.22 -13.89
C VAL A 156 -2.54 15.46 -13.39
N ARG A 157 -1.86 16.43 -12.78
CA ARG A 157 -2.51 17.65 -12.30
C ARG A 157 -3.11 18.47 -13.43
N TYR A 158 -2.44 18.55 -14.57
CA TYR A 158 -2.95 19.27 -15.74
C TYR A 158 -4.17 18.56 -16.34
N GLU A 159 -4.04 17.30 -16.73
CA GLU A 159 -5.10 16.54 -17.43
C GLU A 159 -6.34 16.34 -16.53
N PHE A 160 -6.15 16.12 -15.22
CA PHE A 160 -7.28 15.96 -14.30
C PHE A 160 -7.99 17.28 -14.04
N ARG A 161 -7.26 18.41 -13.98
CA ARG A 161 -7.89 19.75 -13.92
C ARG A 161 -8.70 20.05 -15.18
N MET A 162 -8.13 19.76 -16.36
CA MET A 162 -8.81 19.97 -17.63
C MET A 162 -10.05 19.08 -17.77
N ALA A 163 -10.07 17.92 -17.13
CA ALA A 163 -11.20 17.00 -17.10
C ALA A 163 -12.18 17.25 -15.93
N ASP A 164 -11.95 18.27 -15.11
CA ASP A 164 -12.73 18.57 -13.89
C ASP A 164 -12.84 17.36 -12.96
N ILE A 165 -11.70 16.71 -12.70
CA ILE A 165 -11.57 15.57 -11.79
C ILE A 165 -10.91 16.05 -10.50
N PRO A 166 -11.59 15.93 -9.33
CA PRO A 166 -10.96 16.23 -8.05
C PRO A 166 -9.84 15.24 -7.78
N LEU A 167 -8.65 15.76 -7.43
CA LEU A 167 -7.44 14.98 -7.22
C LEU A 167 -6.90 15.20 -5.82
N TYR A 168 -6.72 14.11 -5.07
CA TYR A 168 -5.79 14.04 -3.96
C TYR A 168 -4.52 13.32 -4.44
N CYS A 169 -3.36 13.90 -4.20
CA CYS A 169 -2.07 13.34 -4.57
C CYS A 169 -1.26 13.10 -3.30
N ASP A 170 -0.94 11.84 -3.03
CA ASP A 170 -0.10 11.46 -1.89
C ASP A 170 1.36 11.75 -2.24
N GLU A 171 1.79 12.94 -1.87
CA GLU A 171 3.16 13.40 -2.09
C GLU A 171 3.84 13.61 -0.74
N PRO A 172 5.04 13.07 -0.52
CA PRO A 172 5.83 13.46 0.63
C PRO A 172 6.18 14.95 0.49
N THR A 173 5.51 15.77 1.29
CA THR A 173 5.88 17.20 1.44
C THR A 173 6.89 17.31 2.56
N THR A 174 8.06 17.84 2.26
CA THR A 174 9.04 18.21 3.28
C THR A 174 8.50 19.46 3.98
N PRO A 175 8.13 19.39 5.28
CA PRO A 175 7.55 20.53 6.00
C PRO A 175 8.44 21.76 5.95
N GLU A 176 9.75 21.57 5.79
CA GLU A 176 10.78 22.60 5.72
C GLU A 176 10.59 23.61 4.58
N PHE A 177 9.94 23.19 3.48
CA PHE A 177 9.65 24.06 2.33
C PHE A 177 8.20 24.56 2.31
N SER A 178 7.43 24.29 3.34
CA SER A 178 6.08 24.86 3.44
C SER A 178 6.15 26.37 3.71
N ALA A 179 5.19 27.14 3.19
CA ALA A 179 5.14 28.57 3.43
C ALA A 179 5.17 28.95 4.94
N PRO A 180 4.44 28.25 5.84
CA PRO A 180 4.55 28.49 7.27
C PRO A 180 5.95 28.23 7.84
N ALA A 181 6.60 27.13 7.46
CA ALA A 181 7.96 26.82 7.95
C ALA A 181 8.98 27.83 7.44
N THR A 182 8.84 28.29 6.20
CA THR A 182 9.69 29.36 5.63
C THR A 182 9.50 30.67 6.38
N ALA A 183 8.26 31.06 6.68
CA ALA A 183 7.96 32.26 7.47
C ALA A 183 8.54 32.17 8.88
N VAL A 184 8.38 31.04 9.57
CA VAL A 184 8.97 30.83 10.90
C VAL A 184 10.50 30.91 10.86
N ARG A 185 11.13 30.28 9.86
CA ARG A 185 12.60 30.37 9.72
C ARG A 185 13.07 31.79 9.46
N ALA A 186 12.39 32.53 8.59
CA ALA A 186 12.71 33.94 8.33
C ALA A 186 12.58 34.76 9.61
N LEU A 187 11.52 34.60 10.36
CA LEU A 187 11.32 35.27 11.65
C LEU A 187 12.44 34.95 12.66
N LEU A 188 12.81 33.67 12.77
CA LEU A 188 13.89 33.25 13.66
C LEU A 188 15.25 33.78 13.20
N ALA A 189 15.50 33.91 11.90
CA ALA A 189 16.72 34.54 11.37
C ALA A 189 16.79 36.02 11.75
N LEU A 190 15.70 36.74 11.56
CA LEU A 190 15.61 38.17 11.99
C LEU A 190 15.85 38.33 13.49
N LEU A 191 15.25 37.47 14.33
CA LEU A 191 15.46 37.54 15.79
C LEU A 191 16.89 37.17 16.22
N ARG A 192 17.64 36.46 15.41
CA ARG A 192 19.05 36.12 15.64
C ARG A 192 20.03 37.21 15.10
N GLY A 193 19.52 38.26 14.49
CA GLY A 193 20.34 39.31 13.90
C GLY A 193 21.11 38.84 12.65
N ALA A 194 20.58 37.87 11.91
CA ALA A 194 21.11 37.53 10.59
C ALA A 194 20.54 38.52 9.57
N ASP A 195 21.42 39.36 9.02
CA ASP A 195 21.14 40.29 7.91
C ASP A 195 20.94 39.53 6.59
#